data_a61da3e535c34dcfa3492aa41f5dd8ec
#
_entry.id   a61da3e535c34dcfa3492aa41f5dd8ec
#
_cell.length_a   1.000
_cell.length_b   1.000
_cell.length_c   1.000
_cell.angle_alpha   90.00
_cell.angle_beta   90.00
_cell.angle_gamma   90.00
#
_symmetry.space_group_name_H-M   'P 1'
#
loop_
_entity.id
_entity.type
_entity.pdbx_description
1 polymer ?
#
loop_
_entity_poly.entity_id
_entity_poly.type
_entity_poly.pdbx_seq_one_letter_code
_entity_poly.pdbx_strand_id
1 'polypeptide(L)'
;MTIRMMLISSAAALAAVSGAQAADAIVAAEPEAVEYVRVCDAYGTGYFYIPGTETCLKISGYIRTQVNAGPNASATTGNGSTVANNSDWDMYTRGQVQFTAKSDTEYGPLTGVIVLQTNADNASSQAAVLDSAYIDVAGFRAGLFYSWWDDGLSGETDDIGSKVTLHNSFRYQYEADSFYAGISADELEDGVFKTGENGNNIGIAVGLGGKAGIFTYQITAGYDTDNEEGAVRAMGTVAIGPGVLGLAGVYSSNPNSYYSKSEWALVAEYAIKATDKLKITPAVQYYGNYGAINGNTDFANVDAWKYGVTVDYQIVENLYAKATVNYLDVDKADGVTTGFFRLQRAF
;
A
#
# COMPACT_ATOMS: atom_id res chain seq x y z
N MET A 1 7.75 8.36 93.65
CA MET A 1 6.60 7.74 92.94
C MET A 1 7.04 6.37 92.48
N THR A 2 6.53 5.36 93.14
CA THR A 2 7.03 3.98 93.01
C THR A 2 6.31 3.27 91.82
N ILE A 3 7.07 2.41 91.17
CA ILE A 3 6.70 1.57 90.00
C ILE A 3 5.33 0.84 90.13
N ARG A 4 4.81 0.72 91.38
CA ARG A 4 3.51 0.08 91.63
C ARG A 4 2.30 0.93 91.24
N MET A 5 2.42 2.26 91.09
CA MET A 5 1.33 3.13 90.66
C MET A 5 1.20 3.20 89.07
N MET A 6 2.24 2.85 88.34
CA MET A 6 2.17 2.82 86.91
C MET A 6 1.50 1.54 86.37
N LEU A 7 1.48 0.46 87.07
CA LEU A 7 0.87 -0.81 86.66
C LEU A 7 -0.66 -0.83 86.88
N ILE A 8 -1.22 0.02 87.77
CA ILE A 8 -2.66 0.08 87.96
C ILE A 8 -3.33 1.01 86.94
N SER A 9 -2.63 2.01 86.38
CA SER A 9 -3.14 2.88 85.32
C SER A 9 -3.17 2.22 83.91
N SER A 10 -2.35 1.20 83.69
CA SER A 10 -2.34 0.47 82.42
C SER A 10 -3.42 -0.62 82.37
N ALA A 11 -3.89 -1.17 83.45
CA ALA A 11 -4.97 -2.17 83.50
C ALA A 11 -6.36 -1.57 83.26
N ALA A 12 -6.58 -0.30 83.66
CA ALA A 12 -7.86 0.39 83.42
C ALA A 12 -8.04 0.85 81.93
N ALA A 13 -6.93 1.07 81.22
CA ALA A 13 -6.99 1.44 79.83
C ALA A 13 -7.28 0.23 78.88
N LEU A 14 -6.96 -1.00 79.35
CA LEU A 14 -7.21 -2.23 78.54
C LEU A 14 -8.66 -2.76 78.68
N ALA A 15 -9.39 -2.35 79.71
CA ALA A 15 -10.79 -2.77 79.90
C ALA A 15 -11.82 -1.90 79.14
N ALA A 16 -11.41 -0.75 78.57
CA ALA A 16 -12.29 0.16 77.84
C ALA A 16 -12.32 -0.09 76.33
N VAL A 17 -11.51 -1.05 75.83
CA VAL A 17 -11.39 -1.33 74.35
C VAL A 17 -12.18 -2.56 73.92
N SER A 18 -12.85 -3.27 74.81
CA SER A 18 -13.61 -4.50 74.51
C SER A 18 -15.08 -4.29 74.09
N GLY A 19 -15.47 -3.05 73.75
CA GLY A 19 -16.82 -2.72 73.33
C GLY A 19 -16.96 -2.08 71.94
N ALA A 20 -15.90 -1.96 71.17
CA ALA A 20 -16.02 -1.55 69.76
C ALA A 20 -16.44 -2.77 68.93
N GLN A 21 -17.75 -2.89 68.68
CA GLN A 21 -18.22 -3.75 67.62
C GLN A 21 -17.46 -3.38 66.31
N ALA A 22 -16.78 -4.34 65.73
CA ALA A 22 -16.22 -4.19 64.42
C ALA A 22 -17.38 -3.84 63.51
N ALA A 23 -17.45 -2.59 63.09
CA ALA A 23 -18.20 -2.25 61.86
C ALA A 23 -17.55 -3.09 60.75
N ASP A 24 -18.34 -3.92 60.06
CA ASP A 24 -17.91 -4.61 58.86
C ASP A 24 -17.20 -3.58 57.97
N ALA A 25 -15.92 -3.83 57.74
CA ALA A 25 -15.18 -3.08 56.75
C ALA A 25 -15.90 -3.34 55.43
N ILE A 26 -16.61 -2.32 54.93
CA ILE A 26 -17.05 -2.30 53.53
C ILE A 26 -15.77 -2.47 52.77
N VAL A 27 -15.48 -3.70 52.31
CA VAL A 27 -14.46 -3.97 51.30
C VAL A 27 -14.95 -3.21 50.08
N ALA A 28 -14.37 -2.04 49.85
CA ALA A 28 -14.58 -1.35 48.59
C ALA A 28 -14.21 -2.37 47.52
N ALA A 29 -15.17 -2.79 46.71
CA ALA A 29 -14.88 -3.65 45.55
C ALA A 29 -13.69 -3.00 44.82
N GLU A 30 -12.60 -3.77 44.68
CA GLU A 30 -11.51 -3.33 43.83
C GLU A 30 -12.17 -2.86 42.51
N PRO A 31 -11.85 -1.64 42.04
CA PRO A 31 -12.36 -1.20 40.74
C PRO A 31 -11.97 -2.27 39.75
N GLU A 32 -12.95 -2.92 39.12
CA GLU A 32 -12.67 -3.81 38.01
C GLU A 32 -11.75 -3.04 37.07
N ALA A 33 -10.62 -3.66 36.72
CA ALA A 33 -9.69 -3.07 35.76
C ALA A 33 -10.49 -2.76 34.50
N VAL A 34 -10.75 -1.46 34.29
CA VAL A 34 -11.46 -1.02 33.07
C VAL A 34 -10.54 -1.35 31.96
N GLU A 35 -10.85 -2.38 31.17
CA GLU A 35 -10.17 -2.65 29.92
C GLU A 35 -10.43 -1.46 29.00
N TYR A 36 -9.50 -0.51 28.98
CA TYR A 36 -9.60 0.69 28.17
C TYR A 36 -9.64 0.37 26.65
N VAL A 37 -9.12 -0.79 26.27
CA VAL A 37 -9.11 -1.28 24.88
C VAL A 37 -9.48 -2.76 24.85
N ARG A 38 -10.67 -3.07 24.36
CA ARG A 38 -11.13 -4.45 24.15
C ARG A 38 -10.64 -4.95 22.78
N VAL A 39 -10.01 -6.12 22.74
CA VAL A 39 -9.59 -6.78 21.48
C VAL A 39 -10.82 -7.12 20.64
N CYS A 40 -10.73 -6.92 19.34
CA CYS A 40 -11.74 -7.30 18.37
C CYS A 40 -11.20 -8.41 17.47
N ASP A 41 -11.56 -9.66 17.74
CA ASP A 41 -11.09 -10.83 16.99
C ASP A 41 -11.90 -11.10 15.72
N ALA A 42 -13.07 -10.48 15.55
CA ALA A 42 -14.00 -10.73 14.44
C ALA A 42 -13.37 -10.50 13.05
N TYR A 43 -12.39 -9.62 12.94
CA TYR A 43 -11.74 -9.24 11.66
C TYR A 43 -10.25 -9.57 11.60
N GLY A 44 -9.78 -10.43 12.53
CA GLY A 44 -8.39 -10.88 12.57
C GLY A 44 -7.49 -10.07 13.50
N THR A 45 -6.20 -10.33 13.44
CA THR A 45 -5.21 -9.80 14.40
C THR A 45 -5.01 -8.29 14.28
N GLY A 46 -4.88 -7.63 15.42
CA GLY A 46 -4.53 -6.20 15.53
C GLY A 46 -5.73 -5.26 15.52
N TYR A 47 -6.96 -5.78 15.48
CA TYR A 47 -8.15 -4.97 15.67
C TYR A 47 -8.52 -4.83 17.16
N PHE A 48 -9.02 -3.66 17.51
CA PHE A 48 -9.59 -3.37 18.83
C PHE A 48 -10.88 -2.56 18.66
N TYR A 49 -11.81 -2.69 19.63
CA TYR A 49 -13.04 -1.91 19.61
C TYR A 49 -12.78 -0.45 19.93
N ILE A 50 -13.36 0.46 19.16
CA ILE A 50 -13.42 1.87 19.54
C ILE A 50 -14.32 1.96 20.78
N PRO A 51 -13.84 2.54 21.92
CA PRO A 51 -14.60 2.60 23.15
C PRO A 51 -16.03 3.16 22.97
N GLY A 52 -17.03 2.43 23.47
CA GLY A 52 -18.43 2.82 23.38
C GLY A 52 -19.09 2.51 22.02
N THR A 53 -18.44 1.77 21.13
CA THR A 53 -18.98 1.39 19.83
C THR A 53 -18.78 -0.10 19.54
N GLU A 54 -19.46 -0.62 18.51
CA GLU A 54 -19.23 -1.95 17.94
C GLU A 54 -18.28 -1.91 16.72
N THR A 55 -17.60 -0.80 16.51
CA THR A 55 -16.64 -0.63 15.42
C THR A 55 -15.26 -1.12 15.85
N CYS A 56 -14.68 -2.00 15.07
CA CYS A 56 -13.31 -2.49 15.22
C CYS A 56 -12.36 -1.64 14.41
N LEU A 57 -11.31 -1.12 15.03
CA LEU A 57 -10.28 -0.29 14.42
C LEU A 57 -8.94 -1.02 14.43
N LYS A 58 -8.23 -1.00 13.30
CA LYS A 58 -6.84 -1.40 13.18
C LYS A 58 -6.00 -0.22 12.73
N ILE A 59 -4.86 -0.03 13.38
CA ILE A 59 -3.83 0.93 12.99
C ILE A 59 -2.63 0.14 12.48
N SER A 60 -2.13 0.49 11.31
CA SER A 60 -0.95 -0.10 10.70
C SER A 60 -0.19 0.96 9.91
N GLY A 61 1.00 0.62 9.43
CA GLY A 61 1.77 1.59 8.66
C GLY A 61 3.21 1.17 8.48
N TYR A 62 4.02 2.11 7.99
CA TYR A 62 5.45 1.91 7.88
C TYR A 62 6.24 3.21 7.93
N ILE A 63 7.51 3.07 8.26
CA ILE A 63 8.55 4.08 8.02
C ILE A 63 9.45 3.52 6.92
N ARG A 64 9.72 4.32 5.89
CA ARG A 64 10.57 3.95 4.75
C ARG A 64 11.62 5.03 4.55
N THR A 65 12.87 4.62 4.40
CA THR A 65 13.93 5.47 3.88
C THR A 65 14.41 4.91 2.55
N GLN A 66 14.55 5.75 1.54
CA GLN A 66 14.95 5.35 0.21
C GLN A 66 15.97 6.32 -0.37
N VAL A 67 17.00 5.76 -0.99
CA VAL A 67 17.98 6.47 -1.83
C VAL A 67 17.73 6.06 -3.27
N ASN A 68 17.38 7.01 -4.12
CA ASN A 68 17.29 6.85 -5.57
C ASN A 68 18.63 7.19 -6.21
N ALA A 69 18.99 6.52 -7.30
CA ALA A 69 20.17 6.77 -8.09
C ALA A 69 19.83 6.72 -9.59
N GLY A 70 20.41 7.64 -10.35
CA GLY A 70 20.22 7.77 -11.79
C GLY A 70 20.25 9.23 -12.23
N PRO A 71 20.34 9.53 -13.53
CA PRO A 71 20.34 10.88 -14.03
C PRO A 71 19.11 11.66 -13.59
N ASN A 72 19.32 12.83 -12.99
CA ASN A 72 18.25 13.68 -12.45
C ASN A 72 17.32 12.93 -11.48
N ALA A 73 17.91 12.16 -10.56
CA ALA A 73 17.17 11.47 -9.53
C ALA A 73 16.19 12.42 -8.84
N SER A 74 15.01 11.93 -8.49
CA SER A 74 13.97 12.75 -7.88
C SER A 74 13.34 12.03 -6.70
N ALA A 75 13.00 12.79 -5.67
CA ALA A 75 12.18 12.29 -4.57
C ALA A 75 10.69 12.30 -4.96
N THR A 76 10.00 11.27 -4.59
CA THR A 76 8.54 11.21 -4.74
C THR A 76 7.88 11.99 -3.59
N THR A 77 7.08 12.97 -3.90
CA THR A 77 6.27 13.69 -2.92
C THR A 77 5.07 12.83 -2.46
N GLY A 78 4.45 13.19 -1.34
CA GLY A 78 3.35 12.43 -0.77
C GLY A 78 2.12 12.27 -1.67
N ASN A 79 1.93 13.15 -2.64
CA ASN A 79 0.83 13.09 -3.61
C ASN A 79 1.27 12.48 -4.97
N GLY A 80 2.36 11.74 -5.01
CA GLY A 80 2.88 11.16 -6.25
C GLY A 80 3.66 12.12 -7.14
N SER A 81 3.64 13.43 -6.88
CA SER A 81 4.48 14.39 -7.60
C SER A 81 5.97 14.13 -7.34
N THR A 82 6.80 14.35 -8.32
CA THR A 82 8.25 14.26 -8.20
C THR A 82 8.85 15.66 -8.16
N VAL A 83 9.77 15.86 -7.23
CA VAL A 83 10.62 17.07 -7.24
C VAL A 83 11.89 16.69 -7.99
N ALA A 84 12.05 17.22 -9.20
CA ALA A 84 13.25 17.03 -9.96
C ALA A 84 14.42 17.78 -9.26
N ASN A 85 15.53 17.08 -9.06
CA ASN A 85 16.79 17.70 -8.72
C ASN A 85 17.81 17.42 -9.84
N ASN A 86 18.88 18.15 -9.91
CA ASN A 86 19.93 17.96 -10.91
C ASN A 86 21.06 17.05 -10.41
N SER A 87 20.80 16.25 -9.38
CA SER A 87 21.74 15.29 -8.80
C SER A 87 21.53 13.91 -9.38
N ASP A 88 22.57 13.11 -9.43
CA ASP A 88 22.49 11.69 -9.83
C ASP A 88 22.01 10.78 -8.70
N TRP A 89 21.67 11.34 -7.55
CA TRP A 89 21.06 10.62 -6.43
C TRP A 89 20.20 11.56 -5.59
N ASP A 90 19.23 10.97 -4.90
CA ASP A 90 18.36 11.67 -3.96
C ASP A 90 17.87 10.73 -2.86
N MET A 91 17.59 11.27 -1.68
CA MET A 91 17.15 10.48 -0.52
C MET A 91 15.93 11.10 0.13
N TYR A 92 14.95 10.29 0.41
CA TYR A 92 13.76 10.71 1.16
C TYR A 92 13.37 9.70 2.24
N THR A 93 12.66 10.19 3.23
CA THR A 93 12.02 9.35 4.25
C THR A 93 10.51 9.53 4.20
N ARG A 94 9.78 8.41 4.16
CA ARG A 94 8.30 8.36 4.16
C ARG A 94 7.77 7.79 5.46
N GLY A 95 6.80 8.46 6.05
CA GLY A 95 5.91 7.91 7.07
C GLY A 95 4.53 7.66 6.47
N GLN A 96 3.96 6.47 6.69
CA GLN A 96 2.59 6.15 6.32
C GLN A 96 1.86 5.55 7.52
N VAL A 97 0.60 5.97 7.72
CA VAL A 97 -0.31 5.41 8.71
C VAL A 97 -1.64 5.09 8.04
N GLN A 98 -2.13 3.89 8.28
CA GLN A 98 -3.41 3.40 7.81
C GLN A 98 -4.34 3.12 8.98
N PHE A 99 -5.56 3.63 8.90
CA PHE A 99 -6.67 3.33 9.77
C PHE A 99 -7.67 2.47 8.99
N THR A 100 -8.04 1.31 9.55
CA THR A 100 -9.06 0.43 8.97
C THR A 100 -10.15 0.21 10.00
N ALA A 101 -11.32 0.77 9.78
CA ALA A 101 -12.50 0.60 10.61
C ALA A 101 -13.44 -0.44 9.99
N LYS A 102 -13.95 -1.36 10.81
CA LYS A 102 -14.89 -2.40 10.36
C LYS A 102 -16.03 -2.57 11.34
N SER A 103 -17.24 -2.77 10.81
CA SER A 103 -18.43 -3.15 11.58
C SER A 103 -19.29 -4.09 10.77
N ASP A 104 -20.06 -4.95 11.43
CA ASP A 104 -20.99 -5.86 10.76
C ASP A 104 -22.25 -5.11 10.33
N THR A 105 -22.78 -5.50 9.17
CA THR A 105 -24.08 -5.06 8.66
C THR A 105 -24.86 -6.24 8.09
N GLU A 106 -26.13 -6.05 7.77
CA GLU A 106 -26.95 -7.04 7.08
C GLU A 106 -26.43 -7.42 5.68
N TYR A 107 -25.56 -6.60 5.09
CA TYR A 107 -24.93 -6.81 3.76
C TYR A 107 -23.50 -7.36 3.87
N GLY A 108 -23.04 -7.71 5.07
CA GLY A 108 -21.68 -8.10 5.37
C GLY A 108 -20.85 -6.95 5.98
N PRO A 109 -19.54 -7.12 6.09
CA PRO A 109 -18.69 -6.12 6.72
C PRO A 109 -18.71 -4.77 5.99
N LEU A 110 -19.04 -3.71 6.72
CA LEU A 110 -18.81 -2.34 6.29
C LEU A 110 -17.38 -1.96 6.68
N THR A 111 -16.56 -1.60 5.70
CA THR A 111 -15.16 -1.23 5.92
C THR A 111 -14.94 0.22 5.52
N GLY A 112 -14.29 0.99 6.37
CA GLY A 112 -13.75 2.31 6.05
C GLY A 112 -12.23 2.27 6.16
N VAL A 113 -11.53 2.80 5.17
CA VAL A 113 -10.06 2.90 5.17
C VAL A 113 -9.65 4.34 4.97
N ILE A 114 -8.66 4.79 5.72
CA ILE A 114 -7.97 6.07 5.54
C ILE A 114 -6.47 5.82 5.62
N VAL A 115 -5.72 6.23 4.60
CA VAL A 115 -4.27 6.16 4.56
C VAL A 115 -3.70 7.57 4.44
N LEU A 116 -2.89 7.95 5.41
CA LEU A 116 -2.16 9.21 5.42
C LEU A 116 -0.68 8.94 5.18
N GLN A 117 -0.04 9.76 4.34
CA GLN A 117 1.37 9.61 4.08
C GLN A 117 2.04 10.99 3.99
N THR A 118 3.31 11.04 4.38
CA THR A 118 4.15 12.23 4.26
C THR A 118 5.57 11.85 3.90
N ASN A 119 6.25 12.70 3.15
CA ASN A 119 7.66 12.56 2.83
C ASN A 119 8.46 13.70 3.45
N ALA A 120 9.68 13.40 3.85
CA ALA A 120 10.72 14.38 4.15
C ALA A 120 11.87 14.18 3.16
N ASP A 121 12.24 15.27 2.49
CA ASP A 121 13.38 15.38 1.61
C ASP A 121 14.34 16.39 2.23
N ASN A 122 15.53 15.94 2.61
CA ASN A 122 16.48 16.74 3.40
C ASN A 122 15.86 17.31 4.70
N ALA A 123 16.02 18.61 4.92
CA ALA A 123 15.44 19.35 6.04
C ALA A 123 13.98 19.77 5.80
N SER A 124 13.44 19.50 4.61
CA SER A 124 12.07 19.86 4.23
C SER A 124 11.13 18.70 4.48
N SER A 125 10.11 18.92 5.29
CA SER A 125 9.00 18.00 5.44
C SER A 125 7.80 18.48 4.62
N GLN A 126 7.07 17.55 4.06
CA GLN A 126 5.84 17.84 3.34
C GLN A 126 4.63 17.64 4.25
N ALA A 127 3.55 18.33 3.93
CA ALA A 127 2.27 18.09 4.61
C ALA A 127 1.86 16.63 4.47
N ALA A 128 1.19 16.09 5.48
CA ALA A 128 0.53 14.81 5.34
C ALA A 128 -0.59 14.92 4.31
N VAL A 129 -0.59 13.99 3.35
CA VAL A 129 -1.58 13.92 2.27
C VAL A 129 -2.41 12.64 2.41
N LEU A 130 -3.61 12.69 1.86
CA LEU A 130 -4.48 11.54 1.75
C LEU A 130 -3.95 10.65 0.62
N ASP A 131 -3.41 9.48 0.96
CA ASP A 131 -2.97 8.49 -0.01
C ASP A 131 -4.14 7.62 -0.49
N SER A 132 -5.03 7.22 0.43
CA SER A 132 -6.27 6.53 0.09
C SER A 132 -7.34 6.82 1.13
N ALA A 133 -8.60 6.90 0.70
CA ALA A 133 -9.75 6.93 1.59
C ALA A 133 -10.98 6.38 0.87
N TYR A 134 -11.54 5.28 1.38
CA TYR A 134 -12.66 4.63 0.73
C TYR A 134 -13.55 3.87 1.71
N ILE A 135 -14.75 3.57 1.23
CA ILE A 135 -15.74 2.74 1.91
C ILE A 135 -15.96 1.48 1.08
N ASP A 136 -15.97 0.32 1.74
CA ASP A 136 -16.33 -0.98 1.15
C ASP A 136 -17.56 -1.57 1.84
N VAL A 137 -18.51 -2.05 1.06
CA VAL A 137 -19.65 -2.86 1.52
C VAL A 137 -20.19 -3.73 0.38
N ALA A 138 -20.43 -5.00 0.63
CA ALA A 138 -21.11 -5.92 -0.32
C ALA A 138 -20.50 -5.94 -1.74
N GLY A 139 -19.17 -5.81 -1.86
CA GLY A 139 -18.46 -5.75 -3.14
C GLY A 139 -18.40 -4.36 -3.79
N PHE A 140 -19.12 -3.37 -3.25
CA PHE A 140 -19.01 -1.98 -3.68
C PHE A 140 -17.91 -1.26 -2.93
N ARG A 141 -17.08 -0.51 -3.66
CA ARG A 141 -16.09 0.43 -3.14
C ARG A 141 -16.31 1.80 -3.73
N ALA A 142 -16.25 2.84 -2.89
CA ALA A 142 -16.34 4.23 -3.30
C ALA A 142 -15.32 5.09 -2.56
N GLY A 143 -14.65 5.99 -3.25
CA GLY A 143 -13.65 6.92 -2.71
C GLY A 143 -12.35 6.95 -3.49
N LEU A 144 -11.29 7.39 -2.84
CA LEU A 144 -9.94 7.47 -3.39
C LEU A 144 -9.19 6.16 -3.12
N PHE A 145 -8.87 5.40 -4.16
CA PHE A 145 -8.15 4.13 -4.02
C PHE A 145 -7.43 3.72 -5.30
N TYR A 146 -6.46 2.80 -5.17
CA TYR A 146 -5.68 2.29 -6.30
C TYR A 146 -6.51 1.41 -7.23
N SER A 147 -6.36 1.64 -8.52
CA SER A 147 -6.97 0.83 -9.57
C SER A 147 -6.23 -0.51 -9.73
N TRP A 148 -6.81 -1.47 -10.47
CA TRP A 148 -6.09 -2.70 -10.82
C TRP A 148 -4.83 -2.45 -11.66
N TRP A 149 -4.68 -1.26 -12.27
CA TRP A 149 -3.50 -0.87 -13.04
C TRP A 149 -2.27 -0.57 -12.17
N ASP A 150 -2.44 -0.47 -10.84
CA ASP A 150 -1.35 -0.36 -9.88
C ASP A 150 -0.65 -1.70 -9.61
N ASP A 151 -1.33 -2.82 -9.85
CA ASP A 151 -0.76 -4.13 -9.67
C ASP A 151 0.36 -4.38 -10.69
N GLY A 152 1.44 -5.04 -10.27
CA GLY A 152 2.59 -5.40 -11.08
C GLY A 152 3.08 -6.82 -10.77
N LEU A 153 4.19 -7.18 -11.34
CA LEU A 153 4.90 -8.41 -11.01
C LEU A 153 5.70 -8.25 -9.70
N SER A 154 6.57 -9.19 -9.39
CA SER A 154 7.25 -9.24 -8.09
C SER A 154 8.49 -8.34 -7.99
N GLY A 155 9.08 -7.98 -9.14
CA GLY A 155 10.28 -7.13 -9.25
C GLY A 155 9.95 -5.65 -9.25
N GLU A 156 10.95 -4.83 -9.60
CA GLU A 156 10.84 -3.37 -9.77
C GLU A 156 11.29 -2.96 -11.19
N THR A 157 11.34 -3.93 -12.11
CA THR A 157 11.76 -3.70 -13.49
C THR A 157 10.58 -3.47 -14.41
N ASP A 158 9.46 -4.16 -14.15
CA ASP A 158 8.24 -4.04 -14.93
C ASP A 158 7.65 -2.62 -14.85
N ASP A 159 7.18 -2.14 -15.99
CA ASP A 159 6.59 -0.83 -16.15
C ASP A 159 5.34 -0.97 -17.05
N ILE A 160 4.36 -1.66 -16.52
CA ILE A 160 3.11 -2.09 -17.16
C ILE A 160 1.86 -1.47 -16.54
N GLY A 161 2.04 -0.57 -15.58
CA GLY A 161 0.98 0.20 -14.93
C GLY A 161 0.67 1.51 -15.65
N SER A 162 -0.38 2.18 -15.24
CA SER A 162 -0.73 3.50 -15.72
C SER A 162 0.16 4.60 -15.12
N LYS A 163 0.12 5.79 -15.70
CA LYS A 163 0.82 6.97 -15.19
C LYS A 163 0.30 7.37 -13.80
N VAL A 164 -1.02 7.33 -13.64
CA VAL A 164 -1.73 7.55 -12.38
C VAL A 164 -2.60 6.34 -12.13
N THR A 165 -2.47 5.75 -10.96
CA THR A 165 -3.21 4.54 -10.56
C THR A 165 -4.19 4.79 -9.41
N LEU A 166 -4.08 5.96 -8.78
CA LEU A 166 -4.90 6.39 -7.66
C LEU A 166 -6.00 7.32 -8.16
N HIS A 167 -7.26 6.91 -8.03
CA HIS A 167 -8.41 7.64 -8.55
C HIS A 167 -9.53 7.74 -7.51
N ASN A 168 -10.30 8.83 -7.55
CA ASN A 168 -11.65 8.80 -7.02
C ASN A 168 -12.51 7.91 -7.92
N SER A 169 -13.07 6.86 -7.36
CA SER A 169 -13.72 5.83 -8.16
C SER A 169 -14.94 5.24 -7.46
N PHE A 170 -15.83 4.71 -8.27
CA PHE A 170 -16.86 3.75 -7.86
C PHE A 170 -16.54 2.41 -8.51
N ARG A 171 -16.38 1.37 -7.68
CA ARG A 171 -16.07 0.01 -8.13
C ARG A 171 -17.10 -0.97 -7.59
N TYR A 172 -17.50 -1.90 -8.43
CA TYR A 172 -18.14 -3.14 -7.98
C TYR A 172 -17.23 -4.32 -8.32
N GLN A 173 -16.95 -5.16 -7.34
CA GLN A 173 -16.14 -6.36 -7.51
C GLN A 173 -16.86 -7.54 -6.90
N TYR A 174 -17.13 -8.53 -7.73
CA TYR A 174 -17.60 -9.85 -7.31
C TYR A 174 -16.38 -10.71 -6.98
N GLU A 175 -16.39 -11.36 -5.83
CA GLU A 175 -15.34 -12.28 -5.39
C GLU A 175 -15.91 -13.68 -5.19
N ALA A 176 -15.22 -14.67 -5.73
CA ALA A 176 -15.44 -16.09 -5.51
C ALA A 176 -14.16 -16.72 -4.93
N ASP A 177 -14.21 -17.99 -4.54
CA ASP A 177 -13.08 -18.68 -3.90
C ASP A 177 -11.79 -18.66 -4.74
N SER A 178 -11.91 -18.67 -6.06
CA SER A 178 -10.78 -18.82 -6.99
C SER A 178 -10.58 -17.67 -7.96
N PHE A 179 -11.54 -16.74 -8.06
CA PHE A 179 -11.45 -15.60 -8.98
C PHE A 179 -12.23 -14.40 -8.46
N TYR A 180 -11.88 -13.23 -8.99
CA TYR A 180 -12.71 -12.03 -8.91
C TYR A 180 -12.97 -11.47 -10.30
N ALA A 181 -14.05 -10.72 -10.43
CA ALA A 181 -14.36 -9.91 -11.60
C ALA A 181 -14.99 -8.60 -11.15
N GLY A 182 -14.60 -7.49 -11.75
CA GLY A 182 -15.10 -6.18 -11.35
C GLY A 182 -15.07 -5.16 -12.46
N ILE A 183 -15.80 -4.07 -12.21
CA ILE A 183 -15.87 -2.89 -13.06
C ILE A 183 -15.73 -1.65 -12.18
N SER A 184 -15.05 -0.61 -12.67
CA SER A 184 -14.97 0.68 -12.01
C SER A 184 -15.24 1.83 -12.99
N ALA A 185 -15.77 2.92 -12.45
CA ALA A 185 -15.79 4.23 -13.08
C ALA A 185 -14.82 5.10 -12.31
N ASP A 186 -13.79 5.59 -12.99
CA ASP A 186 -12.64 6.26 -12.43
C ASP A 186 -12.62 7.73 -12.88
N GLU A 187 -12.36 8.66 -11.95
CA GLU A 187 -12.04 10.05 -12.29
C GLU A 187 -10.56 10.09 -12.69
N LEU A 188 -10.30 10.40 -13.96
CA LEU A 188 -8.95 10.36 -14.54
C LEU A 188 -8.22 11.71 -14.41
N GLU A 189 -8.28 12.33 -13.23
CA GLU A 189 -7.50 13.51 -12.92
C GLU A 189 -6.00 13.21 -12.92
N ASP A 190 -5.17 14.15 -13.36
CA ASP A 190 -3.70 14.00 -13.49
C ASP A 190 -3.21 12.87 -14.45
N GLY A 191 -4.10 12.32 -15.25
CA GLY A 191 -3.80 11.29 -16.24
C GLY A 191 -2.97 11.76 -17.43
N VAL A 192 -3.24 11.19 -18.58
CA VAL A 192 -2.64 11.54 -19.88
C VAL A 192 -3.72 12.20 -20.72
N PHE A 193 -3.48 13.43 -21.13
CA PHE A 193 -4.45 14.20 -21.93
C PHE A 193 -3.87 14.53 -23.30
N LYS A 194 -4.69 14.45 -24.33
CA LYS A 194 -4.40 15.01 -25.64
C LYS A 194 -4.43 16.55 -25.56
N THR A 195 -3.69 17.21 -26.43
CA THR A 195 -3.68 18.66 -26.51
C THR A 195 -5.09 19.19 -26.78
N GLY A 196 -5.62 20.00 -25.88
CA GLY A 196 -6.94 20.58 -25.98
C GLY A 196 -8.04 19.89 -25.17
N GLU A 197 -7.73 18.72 -24.59
CA GLU A 197 -8.63 18.01 -23.68
C GLU A 197 -8.55 18.55 -22.25
N ASN A 198 -9.57 18.25 -21.45
CA ASN A 198 -9.63 18.64 -20.03
C ASN A 198 -8.94 17.61 -19.14
N GLY A 199 -8.49 18.09 -17.98
CA GLY A 199 -7.81 17.25 -17.01
C GLY A 199 -8.71 16.44 -16.06
N ASN A 200 -10.02 16.36 -16.32
CA ASN A 200 -10.97 15.69 -15.42
C ASN A 200 -11.93 14.83 -16.24
N ASN A 201 -11.50 13.65 -16.59
CA ASN A 201 -12.18 12.71 -17.46
C ASN A 201 -12.78 11.55 -16.69
N ILE A 202 -13.70 10.84 -17.33
CA ILE A 202 -14.21 9.57 -16.82
C ILE A 202 -13.47 8.43 -17.54
N GLY A 203 -12.93 7.50 -16.76
CA GLY A 203 -12.45 6.21 -17.24
C GLY A 203 -13.36 5.09 -16.83
N ILE A 204 -13.43 4.06 -17.66
CA ILE A 204 -14.08 2.80 -17.30
C ILE A 204 -13.01 1.72 -17.29
N ALA A 205 -12.83 1.04 -16.15
CA ALA A 205 -11.92 -0.07 -16.07
C ALA A 205 -12.63 -1.36 -15.67
N VAL A 206 -12.08 -2.48 -16.14
CA VAL A 206 -12.52 -3.82 -15.75
C VAL A 206 -11.31 -4.62 -15.27
N GLY A 207 -11.52 -5.46 -14.26
CA GLY A 207 -10.52 -6.36 -13.72
C GLY A 207 -11.08 -7.76 -13.56
N LEU A 208 -10.31 -8.74 -14.02
CA LEU A 208 -10.54 -10.16 -13.80
C LEU A 208 -9.25 -10.78 -13.30
N GLY A 209 -9.28 -11.48 -12.20
CA GLY A 209 -8.09 -12.16 -11.70
C GLY A 209 -8.43 -13.34 -10.83
N GLY A 210 -7.42 -14.14 -10.54
CA GLY A 210 -7.65 -15.30 -9.70
C GLY A 210 -6.46 -16.24 -9.61
N LYS A 211 -6.73 -17.42 -9.04
CA LYS A 211 -5.74 -18.47 -8.82
C LYS A 211 -6.28 -19.82 -9.29
N ALA A 212 -5.50 -20.52 -10.08
CA ALA A 212 -5.76 -21.86 -10.59
C ALA A 212 -4.58 -22.80 -10.30
N GLY A 213 -4.62 -23.49 -9.17
CA GLY A 213 -3.50 -24.32 -8.70
C GLY A 213 -2.25 -23.52 -8.41
N ILE A 214 -1.18 -23.74 -9.18
CA ILE A 214 0.10 -23.02 -9.06
C ILE A 214 0.14 -21.72 -9.89
N PHE A 215 -0.90 -21.44 -10.67
CA PHE A 215 -1.01 -20.25 -11.51
C PHE A 215 -1.80 -19.16 -10.80
N THR A 216 -1.32 -17.92 -10.90
CA THR A 216 -2.15 -16.72 -10.69
C THR A 216 -2.28 -15.98 -12.01
N TYR A 217 -3.39 -15.27 -12.19
CA TYR A 217 -3.60 -14.47 -13.40
C TYR A 217 -4.39 -13.22 -13.08
N GLN A 218 -4.14 -12.17 -13.88
CA GLN A 218 -4.95 -10.96 -13.90
C GLN A 218 -5.06 -10.44 -15.33
N ILE A 219 -6.26 -10.04 -15.71
CA ILE A 219 -6.54 -9.31 -16.94
C ILE A 219 -7.22 -8.02 -16.54
N THR A 220 -6.68 -6.90 -17.01
CA THR A 220 -7.21 -5.57 -16.73
C THR A 220 -7.37 -4.84 -18.06
N ALA A 221 -8.48 -4.15 -18.26
CA ALA A 221 -8.66 -3.26 -19.38
C ALA A 221 -9.19 -1.91 -18.86
N GLY A 222 -8.87 -0.83 -19.57
CA GLY A 222 -9.34 0.51 -19.28
C GLY A 222 -9.65 1.27 -20.57
N TYR A 223 -10.67 2.11 -20.53
CA TYR A 223 -11.05 3.01 -21.60
C TYR A 223 -11.17 4.42 -21.08
N ASP A 224 -10.39 5.32 -21.64
CA ASP A 224 -10.36 6.75 -21.35
C ASP A 224 -11.33 7.43 -22.31
N THR A 225 -12.42 7.99 -21.77
CA THR A 225 -13.53 8.47 -22.61
C THR A 225 -13.23 9.75 -23.36
N ASP A 226 -12.36 10.62 -22.84
CA ASP A 226 -12.01 11.88 -23.51
C ASP A 226 -10.91 11.67 -24.55
N ASN A 227 -9.91 10.86 -24.23
CA ASN A 227 -8.90 10.48 -25.22
C ASN A 227 -9.47 9.56 -26.31
N GLU A 228 -10.64 8.91 -26.05
CA GLU A 228 -11.26 7.90 -26.93
C GLU A 228 -10.31 6.71 -27.19
N GLU A 229 -9.45 6.39 -26.21
CA GLU A 229 -8.41 5.38 -26.29
C GLU A 229 -8.49 4.41 -25.13
N GLY A 230 -7.94 3.21 -25.32
CA GLY A 230 -7.97 2.20 -24.29
C GLY A 230 -6.71 1.35 -24.26
N ALA A 231 -6.56 0.66 -23.14
CA ALA A 231 -5.47 -0.28 -22.93
C ALA A 231 -5.97 -1.60 -22.34
N VAL A 232 -5.25 -2.68 -22.62
CA VAL A 232 -5.47 -3.98 -22.02
C VAL A 232 -4.15 -4.57 -21.55
N ARG A 233 -4.15 -5.12 -20.34
CA ARG A 233 -3.01 -5.81 -19.74
C ARG A 233 -3.42 -7.20 -19.30
N ALA A 234 -2.57 -8.19 -19.59
CA ALA A 234 -2.67 -9.53 -19.03
C ALA A 234 -1.36 -9.86 -18.33
N MET A 235 -1.45 -10.37 -17.11
CA MET A 235 -0.30 -10.86 -16.38
C MET A 235 -0.61 -12.16 -15.65
N GLY A 236 0.42 -12.95 -15.40
CA GLY A 236 0.29 -14.21 -14.70
C GLY A 236 1.59 -14.67 -14.09
N THR A 237 1.48 -15.48 -13.07
CA THR A 237 2.63 -16.08 -12.41
C THR A 237 2.46 -17.58 -12.27
N VAL A 238 3.56 -18.29 -12.25
CA VAL A 238 3.59 -19.74 -12.00
C VAL A 238 4.78 -20.12 -11.12
N ALA A 239 4.51 -20.91 -10.09
CA ALA A 239 5.56 -21.44 -9.22
C ALA A 239 6.33 -22.55 -9.96
N ILE A 240 7.63 -22.36 -10.19
CA ILE A 240 8.51 -23.31 -10.90
C ILE A 240 9.84 -23.42 -10.13
N GLY A 241 10.19 -24.63 -9.70
CA GLY A 241 11.45 -24.86 -8.98
C GLY A 241 11.55 -23.99 -7.70
N PRO A 242 12.68 -23.31 -7.46
CA PRO A 242 12.88 -22.50 -6.27
C PRO A 242 12.26 -21.09 -6.35
N GLY A 243 11.47 -20.80 -7.38
CA GLY A 243 10.99 -19.45 -7.61
C GLY A 243 9.62 -19.39 -8.28
N VAL A 244 9.28 -18.18 -8.70
CA VAL A 244 8.03 -17.86 -9.39
C VAL A 244 8.37 -17.14 -10.69
N LEU A 245 7.97 -17.72 -11.82
CA LEU A 245 8.02 -17.07 -13.13
C LEU A 245 6.82 -16.13 -13.25
N GLY A 246 7.08 -14.86 -13.54
CA GLY A 246 6.09 -13.85 -13.87
C GLY A 246 6.19 -13.44 -15.33
N LEU A 247 5.05 -13.34 -16.00
CA LEU A 247 4.93 -12.87 -17.37
C LEU A 247 3.80 -11.84 -17.44
N ALA A 248 4.01 -10.76 -18.18
CA ALA A 248 2.93 -9.84 -18.50
C ALA A 248 3.07 -9.25 -19.89
N GLY A 249 1.94 -8.83 -20.44
CA GLY A 249 1.86 -8.07 -21.67
C GLY A 249 0.81 -6.97 -21.57
N VAL A 250 1.06 -5.84 -22.21
CA VAL A 250 0.13 -4.72 -22.30
C VAL A 250 0.07 -4.25 -23.76
N TYR A 251 -1.12 -3.81 -24.16
CA TYR A 251 -1.39 -3.15 -25.43
C TYR A 251 -2.22 -1.89 -25.17
N SER A 252 -1.89 -0.82 -25.86
CA SER A 252 -2.61 0.46 -25.83
C SER A 252 -2.90 0.92 -27.25
N SER A 253 -4.12 1.35 -27.53
CA SER A 253 -4.50 1.83 -28.87
C SER A 253 -3.75 3.11 -29.25
N ASN A 254 -3.60 4.03 -28.29
CA ASN A 254 -2.74 5.22 -28.27
C ASN A 254 -2.49 5.63 -26.81
N PRO A 255 -1.65 6.64 -26.53
CA PRO A 255 -1.43 7.11 -25.17
C PRO A 255 -2.75 7.51 -24.51
N ASN A 256 -3.03 6.93 -23.33
CA ASN A 256 -4.21 7.23 -22.53
C ASN A 256 -3.89 7.09 -21.05
N SER A 257 -4.83 7.47 -20.19
CA SER A 257 -4.61 7.53 -18.74
C SER A 257 -4.37 6.15 -18.11
N TYR A 258 -4.74 5.06 -18.75
CA TYR A 258 -4.47 3.69 -18.28
C TYR A 258 -3.12 3.15 -18.73
N TYR A 259 -2.63 3.55 -19.92
CA TYR A 259 -1.27 3.21 -20.34
C TYR A 259 -0.75 4.15 -21.44
N SER A 260 0.46 4.67 -21.26
CA SER A 260 1.04 5.68 -22.16
C SER A 260 2.53 5.50 -22.42
N LYS A 261 3.12 4.36 -22.04
CA LYS A 261 4.57 4.14 -22.16
C LYS A 261 4.99 3.68 -23.56
N SER A 262 4.17 2.84 -24.19
CA SER A 262 4.40 2.26 -25.49
C SER A 262 3.10 1.73 -26.08
N GLU A 263 3.03 1.49 -27.36
CA GLU A 263 1.87 0.84 -27.97
C GLU A 263 1.66 -0.57 -27.40
N TRP A 264 2.75 -1.31 -27.21
CA TRP A 264 2.70 -2.60 -26.53
C TRP A 264 3.99 -2.88 -25.76
N ALA A 265 3.90 -3.70 -24.75
CA ALA A 265 5.06 -4.16 -24.01
C ALA A 265 4.90 -5.61 -23.54
N LEU A 266 6.02 -6.30 -23.42
CA LEU A 266 6.11 -7.64 -22.83
C LEU A 266 7.17 -7.64 -21.74
N VAL A 267 6.87 -8.28 -20.62
CA VAL A 267 7.81 -8.44 -19.51
C VAL A 267 7.87 -9.87 -19.05
N ALA A 268 9.06 -10.30 -18.68
CA ALA A 268 9.32 -11.58 -18.03
C ALA A 268 10.26 -11.37 -16.84
N GLU A 269 9.96 -12.03 -15.73
CA GLU A 269 10.80 -12.07 -14.54
C GLU A 269 10.81 -13.46 -13.89
N TYR A 270 11.84 -13.72 -13.11
CA TYR A 270 11.88 -14.93 -12.31
C TYR A 270 12.31 -14.62 -10.87
N ALA A 271 11.35 -14.61 -9.96
CA ALA A 271 11.55 -14.32 -8.55
C ALA A 271 12.11 -15.54 -7.81
N ILE A 272 13.42 -15.61 -7.66
CA ILE A 272 14.16 -16.74 -7.06
C ILE A 272 14.15 -16.57 -5.54
N LYS A 273 13.59 -17.54 -4.81
CA LYS A 273 13.74 -17.65 -3.36
C LYS A 273 15.10 -18.26 -3.05
N ALA A 274 16.14 -17.43 -2.94
CA ALA A 274 17.51 -17.89 -2.68
C ALA A 274 17.68 -18.41 -1.24
N THR A 275 16.99 -17.81 -0.27
CA THR A 275 16.84 -18.30 1.11
C THR A 275 15.45 -17.92 1.63
N ASP A 276 15.12 -18.29 2.88
CA ASP A 276 13.84 -17.86 3.49
C ASP A 276 13.72 -16.33 3.66
N LYS A 277 14.86 -15.61 3.64
CA LYS A 277 14.93 -14.17 3.83
C LYS A 277 15.36 -13.41 2.58
N LEU A 278 15.89 -14.09 1.56
CA LEU A 278 16.47 -13.46 0.37
C LEU A 278 15.73 -13.90 -0.88
N LYS A 279 15.19 -12.94 -1.61
CA LYS A 279 14.60 -13.11 -2.93
C LYS A 279 15.38 -12.25 -3.94
N ILE A 280 15.71 -12.83 -5.10
CA ILE A 280 16.41 -12.16 -6.20
C ILE A 280 15.55 -12.31 -7.46
N THR A 281 15.22 -11.21 -8.09
CA THR A 281 14.29 -11.16 -9.24
C THR A 281 14.97 -10.48 -10.43
N PRO A 282 15.71 -11.23 -11.27
CA PRO A 282 16.06 -10.74 -12.61
C PRO A 282 14.80 -10.58 -13.45
N ALA A 283 14.77 -9.54 -14.29
CA ALA A 283 13.67 -9.25 -15.19
C ALA A 283 14.13 -8.56 -16.46
N VAL A 284 13.32 -8.70 -17.51
CA VAL A 284 13.49 -8.05 -18.81
C VAL A 284 12.14 -7.59 -19.32
N GLN A 285 12.10 -6.40 -19.89
CA GLN A 285 10.92 -5.85 -20.55
C GLN A 285 11.29 -5.31 -21.93
N TYR A 286 10.43 -5.56 -22.91
CA TYR A 286 10.48 -4.97 -24.22
C TYR A 286 9.30 -4.04 -24.42
N TYR A 287 9.54 -2.92 -25.11
CA TYR A 287 8.53 -1.95 -25.50
C TYR A 287 8.58 -1.76 -27.02
N GLY A 288 7.46 -1.95 -27.69
CA GLY A 288 7.30 -1.60 -29.09
C GLY A 288 6.62 -0.23 -29.22
N ASN A 289 7.16 0.62 -30.04
CA ASN A 289 6.72 2.02 -30.22
C ASN A 289 6.75 2.81 -28.90
N TYR A 290 7.93 2.95 -28.32
CA TYR A 290 8.17 3.50 -26.98
C TYR A 290 8.09 5.03 -26.96
N GLY A 291 7.26 5.57 -26.05
CA GLY A 291 7.14 6.99 -25.75
C GLY A 291 5.97 7.67 -26.48
N ALA A 292 5.24 8.49 -25.74
CA ALA A 292 4.15 9.30 -26.30
C ALA A 292 4.71 10.55 -27.01
N ILE A 293 4.16 10.86 -28.18
CA ILE A 293 4.53 12.01 -29.03
C ILE A 293 3.29 12.80 -29.46
N ASN A 294 3.49 13.89 -30.19
CA ASN A 294 2.44 14.73 -30.78
C ASN A 294 1.37 15.22 -29.80
N GLY A 295 1.77 15.54 -28.54
CA GLY A 295 0.80 15.94 -27.51
C GLY A 295 -0.08 14.79 -27.02
N ASN A 296 0.50 13.58 -26.89
CA ASN A 296 -0.14 12.34 -26.47
C ASN A 296 -1.18 11.77 -27.47
N THR A 297 -1.06 12.07 -28.75
CA THR A 297 -2.00 11.52 -29.75
C THR A 297 -1.45 10.27 -30.44
N ASP A 298 -0.17 9.94 -30.23
CA ASP A 298 0.49 8.85 -30.94
C ASP A 298 1.68 8.31 -30.14
N PHE A 299 2.18 7.13 -30.51
CA PHE A 299 3.43 6.59 -29.99
C PHE A 299 4.58 6.82 -30.95
N ALA A 300 5.81 6.96 -30.41
CA ALA A 300 7.00 7.10 -31.21
C ALA A 300 7.34 5.77 -31.93
N ASN A 301 7.88 5.87 -33.16
CA ASN A 301 8.35 4.69 -33.90
C ASN A 301 9.79 4.36 -33.52
N VAL A 302 9.99 4.04 -32.25
CA VAL A 302 11.26 3.54 -31.67
C VAL A 302 10.94 2.47 -30.62
N ASP A 303 11.79 1.48 -30.52
CA ASP A 303 11.63 0.41 -29.55
C ASP A 303 12.55 0.62 -28.35
N ALA A 304 12.27 -0.08 -27.26
CA ALA A 304 13.13 -0.04 -26.08
C ALA A 304 13.21 -1.41 -25.38
N TRP A 305 14.34 -1.64 -24.73
CA TRP A 305 14.55 -2.74 -23.80
C TRP A 305 14.86 -2.21 -22.42
N LYS A 306 14.31 -2.86 -21.40
CA LYS A 306 14.65 -2.61 -19.99
C LYS A 306 15.09 -3.90 -19.34
N TYR A 307 16.26 -3.88 -18.75
CA TYR A 307 16.86 -5.01 -18.03
C TYR A 307 17.00 -4.61 -16.57
N GLY A 308 16.70 -5.50 -15.64
CA GLY A 308 16.87 -5.17 -14.24
C GLY A 308 17.00 -6.37 -13.34
N VAL A 309 17.39 -6.09 -12.12
CA VAL A 309 17.39 -7.03 -11.02
C VAL A 309 16.91 -6.34 -9.75
N THR A 310 16.01 -7.02 -9.04
CA THR A 310 15.53 -6.60 -7.73
C THR A 310 16.00 -7.61 -6.69
N VAL A 311 16.47 -7.12 -5.55
CA VAL A 311 16.87 -7.92 -4.39
C VAL A 311 16.02 -7.50 -3.21
N ASP A 312 15.24 -8.41 -2.65
CA ASP A 312 14.47 -8.24 -1.41
C ASP A 312 15.12 -9.05 -0.30
N TYR A 313 15.35 -8.42 0.84
CA TYR A 313 15.93 -9.06 2.00
C TYR A 313 15.16 -8.73 3.29
N GLN A 314 14.68 -9.77 3.97
CA GLN A 314 14.08 -9.62 5.29
C GLN A 314 15.17 -9.68 6.36
N ILE A 315 15.55 -8.53 6.92
CA ILE A 315 16.59 -8.43 7.94
C ILE A 315 16.12 -9.12 9.23
N VAL A 316 14.99 -8.69 9.74
CA VAL A 316 14.22 -9.31 10.83
C VAL A 316 12.73 -9.16 10.53
N GLU A 317 11.87 -9.70 11.37
CA GLU A 317 10.43 -9.51 11.26
C GLU A 317 10.08 -8.02 11.18
N ASN A 318 9.24 -7.66 10.20
CA ASN A 318 8.81 -6.28 9.92
C ASN A 318 9.93 -5.28 9.54
N LEU A 319 11.18 -5.72 9.30
CA LEU A 319 12.25 -4.86 8.79
C LEU A 319 12.82 -5.46 7.50
N TYR A 320 12.68 -4.73 6.41
CA TYR A 320 13.01 -5.17 5.06
C TYR A 320 13.96 -4.21 4.38
N ALA A 321 14.93 -4.76 3.65
CA ALA A 321 15.73 -4.03 2.69
C ALA A 321 15.34 -4.44 1.27
N LYS A 322 15.31 -3.50 0.34
CA LYS A 322 15.13 -3.73 -1.09
C LYS A 322 16.13 -2.90 -1.87
N ALA A 323 16.71 -3.51 -2.89
CA ALA A 323 17.56 -2.82 -3.85
C ALA A 323 17.17 -3.23 -5.27
N THR A 324 17.21 -2.28 -6.19
CA THR A 324 17.02 -2.56 -7.61
C THR A 324 17.99 -1.76 -8.45
N VAL A 325 18.40 -2.32 -9.59
CA VAL A 325 19.13 -1.64 -10.65
C VAL A 325 18.46 -2.00 -11.95
N ASN A 326 18.16 -0.99 -12.77
CA ASN A 326 17.55 -1.11 -14.07
C ASN A 326 18.37 -0.36 -15.12
N TYR A 327 18.50 -0.92 -16.31
CA TYR A 327 19.07 -0.30 -17.49
C TYR A 327 18.00 -0.24 -18.58
N LEU A 328 17.67 0.96 -19.02
CA LEU A 328 16.76 1.24 -20.14
C LEU A 328 17.58 1.60 -21.36
N ASP A 329 17.41 0.86 -22.44
CA ASP A 329 18.04 1.06 -23.74
C ASP A 329 16.95 1.40 -24.76
N VAL A 330 16.94 2.62 -25.24
CA VAL A 330 15.96 3.12 -26.21
C VAL A 330 16.65 3.29 -27.54
N ASP A 331 16.08 2.78 -28.62
CA ASP A 331 16.60 2.91 -29.97
C ASP A 331 16.96 4.37 -30.30
N LYS A 332 18.17 4.58 -30.80
CA LYS A 332 18.70 5.89 -31.22
C LYS A 332 18.89 6.90 -30.06
N ALA A 333 18.91 6.46 -28.83
CA ALA A 333 19.21 7.27 -27.65
C ALA A 333 20.29 6.62 -26.77
N ASP A 334 20.92 7.38 -25.91
CA ASP A 334 21.84 6.83 -24.93
C ASP A 334 21.06 6.05 -23.85
N GLY A 335 21.58 4.88 -23.47
CA GLY A 335 20.98 4.06 -22.43
C GLY A 335 21.07 4.69 -21.03
N VAL A 336 20.09 4.44 -20.20
CA VAL A 336 19.97 5.04 -18.86
C VAL A 336 19.94 3.98 -17.79
N THR A 337 20.84 4.11 -16.79
CA THR A 337 20.86 3.28 -15.59
C THR A 337 20.16 4.01 -14.45
N THR A 338 19.21 3.34 -13.80
CA THR A 338 18.51 3.83 -12.61
C THR A 338 18.46 2.75 -11.56
N GLY A 339 18.20 3.14 -10.32
CA GLY A 339 18.00 2.18 -9.24
C GLY A 339 17.66 2.85 -7.94
N PHE A 340 17.42 2.04 -6.92
CA PHE A 340 17.27 2.53 -5.55
C PHE A 340 17.71 1.49 -4.52
N PHE A 341 17.99 2.00 -3.34
CA PHE A 341 18.06 1.22 -2.11
C PHE A 341 17.00 1.72 -1.13
N ARG A 342 16.24 0.80 -0.54
CA ARG A 342 15.14 1.07 0.38
C ARG A 342 15.31 0.27 1.66
N LEU A 343 15.08 0.91 2.80
CA LEU A 343 14.89 0.26 4.09
C LEU A 343 13.49 0.61 4.60
N GLN A 344 12.73 -0.41 5.03
CA GLN A 344 11.35 -0.22 5.48
C GLN A 344 11.07 -1.01 6.75
N ARG A 345 10.49 -0.33 7.76
CA ARG A 345 9.95 -0.91 8.99
C ARG A 345 8.41 -0.81 8.95
N ALA A 346 7.74 -1.95 8.90
CA ALA A 346 6.27 -2.05 9.02
C ALA A 346 5.82 -2.24 10.47
N PHE A 347 4.63 -1.85 10.82
CA PHE A 347 3.99 -2.07 12.14
C PHE A 347 2.48 -2.23 12.02
#